data_bd5c99181d0d78ad44bce01d452470ff
#
_entry.id   bd5c99181d0d78ad44bce01d452470ff
#
_cell.length_a   1.000
_cell.length_b   1.000
_cell.length_c   1.000
_cell.angle_alpha   90.00
_cell.angle_beta   90.00
_cell.angle_gamma   90.00
#
_symmetry.space_group_name_H-M   'P 1'
#
loop_
_entity.id
_entity.type
_entity.pdbx_description
1 polymer ?
#
loop_
_entity_poly.entity_id
_entity_poly.type
_entity_poly.pdbx_seq_one_letter_code
_entity_poly.pdbx_strand_id
1 'polypeptide(L)'
;MKLKLFFYLCMLPFLCLAQETQPQQFSNRYGMKMKQNEDGSYSLLYAKKYAKFIDVNTIPDVMTPYTYQANRLKSKDYKGVITKDIVYKKYKDYELILTVDFAETDNPAPFVVYLHGGGWARGNNGSSRSLSQYLAKQKGITGVRVSYTLAPQSDATVKVSIQDVWDAVKYIREHAAELNINPECFCFLGTSAGAHLAAVAAMTVPGTKAFVGYSGIYDLEKAAIIQKTKDSQRIGYFCGRDPKVLREISPVNLIPKKNVPASMLVCGTCDVTVECEQSEIFASALKKRGGVCELLRYEYYDHNVSSKTSDKMEEIFFKSVDFLTDHVK
;
A
#
# COMPACT_ATOMS: atom_id res chain seq x y z
N MET A 1 -82.67 3.29 30.76
CA MET A 1 -81.61 4.30 30.76
C MET A 1 -80.44 3.73 29.94
N LYS A 2 -80.31 4.11 28.68
CA LYS A 2 -79.29 3.55 27.75
C LYS A 2 -78.11 4.54 27.68
N LEU A 3 -76.94 4.12 28.12
CA LEU A 3 -75.70 4.92 28.07
C LEU A 3 -75.07 4.70 26.67
N LYS A 4 -74.96 5.80 25.90
CA LYS A 4 -74.25 5.80 24.61
C LYS A 4 -72.81 6.14 24.88
N LEU A 5 -71.89 5.19 24.58
CA LEU A 5 -70.47 5.39 24.62
C LEU A 5 -70.03 5.96 23.25
N PHE A 6 -69.51 7.20 23.27
CA PHE A 6 -68.91 7.82 22.08
C PHE A 6 -67.44 7.42 22.04
N PHE A 7 -67.04 6.66 21.01
CA PHE A 7 -65.64 6.45 20.67
C PHE A 7 -65.13 7.66 19.87
N TYR A 8 -64.24 8.44 20.47
CA TYR A 8 -63.40 9.40 19.74
C TYR A 8 -62.21 8.65 19.14
N LEU A 9 -62.19 8.51 17.81
CA LEU A 9 -61.07 7.98 17.06
C LEU A 9 -60.09 9.14 16.89
N CYS A 10 -59.03 9.22 17.72
CA CYS A 10 -57.91 10.12 17.47
C CYS A 10 -57.12 9.66 16.28
N MET A 11 -57.30 10.31 15.12
CA MET A 11 -56.37 10.24 14.02
C MET A 11 -55.09 11.00 14.41
N LEU A 12 -54.06 10.27 14.85
CA LEU A 12 -52.70 10.77 14.85
C LEU A 12 -52.19 10.84 13.40
N PRO A 13 -51.71 12.00 12.95
CA PRO A 13 -51.02 12.01 11.67
C PRO A 13 -49.73 11.18 11.77
N PHE A 14 -49.60 10.15 10.94
CA PHE A 14 -48.34 9.52 10.69
C PHE A 14 -47.41 10.56 10.11
N LEU A 15 -46.59 11.19 10.96
CA LEU A 15 -45.39 11.83 10.50
C LEU A 15 -44.47 10.72 9.95
N CYS A 16 -44.52 10.55 8.65
CA CYS A 16 -43.49 9.84 7.91
C CYS A 16 -42.20 10.65 8.05
N LEU A 17 -41.44 10.36 9.12
CA LEU A 17 -40.04 10.80 9.21
C LEU A 17 -39.35 10.18 7.99
N ALA A 18 -39.18 10.99 6.96
CA ALA A 18 -38.26 10.64 5.89
C ALA A 18 -36.93 10.35 6.58
N GLN A 19 -36.54 9.09 6.67
CA GLN A 19 -35.18 8.73 6.99
C GLN A 19 -34.34 9.46 5.94
N GLU A 20 -33.54 10.44 6.38
CA GLU A 20 -32.48 10.98 5.56
C GLU A 20 -31.63 9.79 5.12
N THR A 21 -31.82 9.35 3.90
CA THR A 21 -30.98 8.32 3.31
C THR A 21 -29.58 8.89 3.23
N GLN A 22 -28.67 8.36 4.05
CA GLN A 22 -27.25 8.71 3.96
C GLN A 22 -26.84 8.60 2.49
N PRO A 23 -26.09 9.59 1.96
CA PRO A 23 -25.69 9.57 0.57
C PRO A 23 -24.99 8.25 0.26
N GLN A 24 -25.51 7.56 -0.75
CA GLN A 24 -25.02 6.21 -1.09
C GLN A 24 -23.57 6.28 -1.53
N GLN A 25 -22.71 5.55 -0.80
CA GLN A 25 -21.30 5.42 -1.12
C GLN A 25 -21.04 4.02 -1.63
N PHE A 26 -20.22 3.91 -2.66
CA PHE A 26 -19.78 2.62 -3.19
C PHE A 26 -18.34 2.70 -3.72
N SER A 27 -17.71 1.55 -3.94
CA SER A 27 -16.48 1.45 -4.72
C SER A 27 -16.80 0.90 -6.11
N ASN A 28 -16.18 1.45 -7.16
CA ASN A 28 -16.27 0.91 -8.51
C ASN A 28 -15.09 -0.05 -8.80
N ARG A 29 -15.10 -0.69 -9.96
CA ARG A 29 -14.07 -1.66 -10.37
C ARG A 29 -12.66 -1.06 -10.49
N TYR A 30 -12.55 0.24 -10.61
CA TYR A 30 -11.26 0.96 -10.70
C TYR A 30 -10.65 1.28 -9.33
N GLY A 31 -11.29 0.85 -8.23
CA GLY A 31 -10.86 1.12 -6.87
C GLY A 31 -11.24 2.51 -6.35
N MET A 32 -11.97 3.30 -7.13
CA MET A 32 -12.46 4.61 -6.73
C MET A 32 -13.61 4.48 -5.73
N LYS A 33 -13.61 5.34 -4.71
CA LYS A 33 -14.76 5.51 -3.82
C LYS A 33 -15.61 6.67 -4.30
N MET A 34 -16.86 6.37 -4.62
CA MET A 34 -17.85 7.30 -5.13
C MET A 34 -18.84 7.70 -4.04
N LYS A 35 -19.31 8.95 -4.09
CA LYS A 35 -20.38 9.46 -3.24
C LYS A 35 -21.45 10.07 -4.14
N GLN A 36 -22.73 9.74 -3.89
CA GLN A 36 -23.84 10.42 -4.50
C GLN A 36 -24.07 11.79 -3.82
N ASN A 37 -24.20 12.83 -4.59
CA ASN A 37 -24.50 14.18 -4.12
C ASN A 37 -26.04 14.38 -4.00
N GLU A 38 -26.45 15.45 -3.36
CA GLU A 38 -27.88 15.77 -3.14
C GLU A 38 -28.65 16.01 -4.46
N ASP A 39 -27.97 16.49 -5.49
CA ASP A 39 -28.51 16.71 -6.84
C ASP A 39 -28.58 15.43 -7.68
N GLY A 40 -28.23 14.27 -7.11
CA GLY A 40 -28.20 12.97 -7.79
C GLY A 40 -26.93 12.72 -8.60
N SER A 41 -26.04 13.69 -8.75
CA SER A 41 -24.73 13.52 -9.38
C SER A 41 -23.78 12.71 -8.49
N TYR A 42 -22.62 12.29 -9.04
CA TYR A 42 -21.60 11.55 -8.29
C TYR A 42 -20.28 12.29 -8.29
N SER A 43 -19.56 12.18 -7.17
CA SER A 43 -18.22 12.72 -7.02
C SER A 43 -17.28 11.68 -6.41
N LEU A 44 -15.97 11.84 -6.64
CA LEU A 44 -14.94 11.05 -5.98
C LEU A 44 -14.89 11.42 -4.49
N LEU A 45 -15.08 10.44 -3.60
CA LEU A 45 -15.09 10.68 -2.15
C LEU A 45 -13.76 11.28 -1.65
N TYR A 46 -12.66 10.97 -2.30
CA TYR A 46 -11.32 11.42 -1.97
C TYR A 46 -10.65 12.29 -3.02
N ALA A 47 -11.43 12.96 -3.88
CA ALA A 47 -10.91 14.00 -4.76
C ALA A 47 -10.32 15.11 -3.89
N LYS A 48 -9.03 15.04 -3.62
CA LYS A 48 -8.31 15.95 -2.74
C LYS A 48 -7.64 17.03 -3.57
N LYS A 49 -7.31 18.17 -2.89
CA LYS A 49 -6.54 19.30 -3.42
C LYS A 49 -5.17 18.95 -4.05
N TYR A 50 -4.72 17.70 -3.95
CA TYR A 50 -3.49 17.20 -4.58
C TYR A 50 -3.75 16.61 -5.97
N ALA A 51 -4.99 16.20 -6.29
CA ALA A 51 -5.33 15.58 -7.55
C ALA A 51 -5.31 16.58 -8.70
N LYS A 52 -4.93 16.14 -9.89
CA LYS A 52 -5.36 16.77 -11.13
C LYS A 52 -6.88 16.61 -11.22
N PHE A 53 -7.55 17.54 -11.88
CA PHE A 53 -8.98 17.40 -12.13
C PHE A 53 -9.23 16.12 -12.95
N ILE A 54 -10.12 15.27 -12.45
CA ILE A 54 -10.55 14.07 -13.13
C ILE A 54 -12.03 14.26 -13.45
N ASP A 55 -12.34 14.29 -14.73
CA ASP A 55 -13.72 14.22 -15.17
C ASP A 55 -14.19 12.77 -15.12
N VAL A 56 -14.92 12.45 -14.04
CA VAL A 56 -15.42 11.08 -13.81
C VAL A 56 -16.42 10.65 -14.90
N ASN A 57 -17.05 11.57 -15.61
CA ASN A 57 -18.03 11.25 -16.67
C ASN A 57 -17.35 10.66 -17.92
N THR A 58 -16.03 10.85 -18.06
CA THR A 58 -15.26 10.27 -19.17
C THR A 58 -14.78 8.84 -18.89
N ILE A 59 -14.96 8.34 -17.66
CA ILE A 59 -14.50 7.01 -17.27
C ILE A 59 -15.60 5.98 -17.56
N PRO A 60 -15.35 4.94 -18.38
CA PRO A 60 -16.35 3.92 -18.68
C PRO A 60 -16.83 3.21 -17.41
N ASP A 61 -18.12 2.98 -17.29
CA ASP A 61 -18.76 2.24 -16.19
C ASP A 61 -18.40 2.75 -14.77
N VAL A 62 -17.99 4.01 -14.64
CA VAL A 62 -17.55 4.60 -13.37
C VAL A 62 -18.61 4.50 -12.27
N MET A 63 -19.89 4.54 -12.65
CA MET A 63 -21.04 4.48 -11.73
C MET A 63 -21.45 3.07 -11.34
N THR A 64 -20.77 2.03 -11.86
CA THR A 64 -21.11 0.63 -11.53
C THR A 64 -20.44 0.20 -10.23
N PRO A 65 -21.20 -0.13 -9.17
CA PRO A 65 -20.65 -0.69 -7.95
C PRO A 65 -19.90 -1.99 -8.22
N TYR A 66 -18.77 -2.16 -7.56
CA TYR A 66 -17.95 -3.35 -7.66
C TYR A 66 -17.75 -4.01 -6.29
N THR A 67 -17.96 -5.32 -6.27
CA THR A 67 -17.63 -6.16 -5.10
C THR A 67 -16.60 -7.21 -5.53
N TYR A 68 -15.48 -7.22 -4.84
CA TYR A 68 -14.41 -8.18 -5.09
C TYR A 68 -14.90 -9.62 -5.00
N GLN A 69 -14.64 -10.38 -6.05
CA GLN A 69 -14.87 -11.82 -6.10
C GLN A 69 -13.56 -12.52 -6.45
N ALA A 70 -13.09 -13.36 -5.53
CA ALA A 70 -11.88 -14.14 -5.77
C ALA A 70 -12.16 -15.23 -6.82
N ASN A 71 -11.56 -15.10 -7.99
CA ASN A 71 -11.67 -16.09 -9.07
C ASN A 71 -10.60 -17.18 -8.95
N ARG A 72 -9.34 -16.79 -8.80
CA ARG A 72 -8.16 -17.68 -8.72
C ARG A 72 -7.67 -17.85 -7.29
N LEU A 73 -7.53 -16.77 -6.53
CA LEU A 73 -6.98 -16.77 -5.17
C LEU A 73 -7.99 -17.33 -4.16
N LYS A 74 -7.76 -18.53 -3.68
CA LYS A 74 -8.61 -19.16 -2.64
C LYS A 74 -7.93 -19.06 -1.28
N SER A 75 -8.73 -18.94 -0.22
CA SER A 75 -8.18 -18.80 1.15
C SER A 75 -7.29 -20.00 1.56
N LYS A 76 -7.56 -21.20 1.06
CA LYS A 76 -6.72 -22.38 1.29
C LYS A 76 -5.30 -22.25 0.74
N ASP A 77 -5.08 -21.39 -0.25
CA ASP A 77 -3.79 -21.24 -0.93
C ASP A 77 -2.77 -20.46 -0.08
N TYR A 78 -3.23 -19.74 0.95
CA TYR A 78 -2.36 -18.94 1.83
C TYR A 78 -2.66 -19.11 3.34
N LYS A 79 -3.81 -19.67 3.75
CA LYS A 79 -4.09 -19.95 5.17
C LYS A 79 -3.28 -21.15 5.69
N GLY A 80 -3.01 -21.13 7.00
CA GLY A 80 -2.31 -22.21 7.69
C GLY A 80 -0.80 -22.08 7.71
N VAL A 81 -0.24 -20.99 7.20
CA VAL A 81 1.20 -20.67 7.31
C VAL A 81 1.55 -20.34 8.75
N ILE A 82 2.66 -20.90 9.25
CA ILE A 82 3.23 -20.55 10.55
C ILE A 82 3.64 -19.09 10.51
N THR A 83 3.11 -18.30 11.43
CA THR A 83 3.38 -16.86 11.51
C THR A 83 3.85 -16.51 12.93
N LYS A 84 4.94 -15.73 13.06
CA LYS A 84 5.49 -15.29 14.34
C LYS A 84 5.77 -13.79 14.32
N ASP A 85 5.41 -13.10 15.39
CA ASP A 85 5.80 -11.73 15.65
C ASP A 85 7.09 -11.69 16.46
N ILE A 86 8.04 -10.85 16.02
CA ILE A 86 9.37 -10.70 16.63
C ILE A 86 9.66 -9.22 16.81
N VAL A 87 9.95 -8.79 18.02
CA VAL A 87 10.39 -7.41 18.29
C VAL A 87 11.84 -7.27 17.81
N TYR A 88 12.07 -6.44 16.81
CA TYR A 88 13.42 -6.20 16.28
C TYR A 88 14.05 -4.89 16.79
N LYS A 89 13.20 -3.95 17.25
CA LYS A 89 13.67 -2.67 17.77
C LYS A 89 12.72 -2.13 18.83
N LYS A 90 13.29 -1.55 19.89
CA LYS A 90 12.54 -0.92 20.98
C LYS A 90 12.86 0.56 21.04
N TYR A 91 11.83 1.37 21.08
CA TYR A 91 11.86 2.77 21.47
C TYR A 91 11.32 2.93 22.88
N LYS A 92 11.41 4.13 23.46
CA LYS A 92 10.94 4.37 24.83
C LYS A 92 9.46 4.04 25.01
N ASP A 93 8.63 4.43 24.04
CA ASP A 93 7.16 4.39 24.14
C ASP A 93 6.50 3.38 23.20
N TYR A 94 7.27 2.69 22.34
CA TYR A 94 6.75 1.69 21.40
C TYR A 94 7.82 0.69 20.97
N GLU A 95 7.35 -0.42 20.40
CA GLU A 95 8.20 -1.45 19.81
C GLU A 95 7.90 -1.62 18.32
N LEU A 96 8.91 -1.97 17.56
CA LEU A 96 8.78 -2.31 16.15
C LEU A 96 8.92 -3.82 15.95
N ILE A 97 8.03 -4.36 15.11
CA ILE A 97 7.79 -5.79 14.99
C ILE A 97 8.04 -6.24 13.54
N LEU A 98 8.70 -7.38 13.42
CA LEU A 98 8.66 -8.23 12.24
C LEU A 98 7.55 -9.26 12.42
N THR A 99 6.64 -9.36 11.46
CA THR A 99 5.72 -10.48 11.37
C THR A 99 6.22 -11.43 10.28
N VAL A 100 6.74 -12.57 10.67
CA VAL A 100 7.38 -13.55 9.78
C VAL A 100 6.39 -14.65 9.42
N ASP A 101 6.11 -14.79 8.13
CA ASP A 101 5.33 -15.88 7.54
C ASP A 101 6.34 -16.92 6.99
N PHE A 102 6.55 -18.00 7.72
CA PHE A 102 7.61 -18.98 7.42
C PHE A 102 7.27 -19.83 6.21
N ALA A 103 8.22 -19.98 5.30
CA ALA A 103 8.14 -20.98 4.25
C ALA A 103 8.29 -22.38 4.83
N GLU A 104 7.53 -23.33 4.30
CA GLU A 104 7.64 -24.75 4.66
C GLU A 104 8.77 -25.39 3.81
N THR A 105 10.02 -25.30 4.30
CA THR A 105 11.20 -25.84 3.61
C THR A 105 12.28 -26.22 4.61
N ASP A 106 13.01 -27.30 4.33
CA ASP A 106 14.15 -27.77 5.13
C ASP A 106 15.42 -26.93 4.87
N ASN A 107 15.50 -26.28 3.72
CA ASN A 107 16.63 -25.43 3.35
C ASN A 107 16.35 -23.97 3.69
N PRO A 108 17.38 -23.14 3.96
CA PRO A 108 17.21 -21.71 4.15
C PRO A 108 16.47 -21.05 2.99
N ALA A 109 15.27 -20.50 3.26
CA ALA A 109 14.38 -19.93 2.26
C ALA A 109 14.86 -18.55 1.79
N PRO A 110 14.69 -18.19 0.52
CA PRO A 110 14.69 -16.78 0.12
C PRO A 110 13.58 -16.03 0.83
N PHE A 111 13.68 -14.70 0.93
CA PHE A 111 12.67 -13.93 1.63
C PHE A 111 12.28 -12.61 0.93
N VAL A 112 11.07 -12.13 1.26
CA VAL A 112 10.56 -10.83 0.81
C VAL A 112 10.22 -9.97 2.03
N VAL A 113 10.73 -8.75 2.04
CA VAL A 113 10.44 -7.72 3.05
C VAL A 113 9.27 -6.86 2.57
N TYR A 114 8.20 -6.80 3.36
CA TYR A 114 6.98 -6.07 3.02
C TYR A 114 6.83 -4.82 3.88
N LEU A 115 6.63 -3.67 3.24
CA LEU A 115 6.40 -2.39 3.87
C LEU A 115 4.96 -1.91 3.59
N HIS A 116 4.20 -1.69 4.66
CA HIS A 116 2.80 -1.27 4.55
C HIS A 116 2.65 0.19 4.14
N GLY A 117 1.53 0.51 3.47
CA GLY A 117 1.11 1.88 3.18
C GLY A 117 0.49 2.58 4.39
N GLY A 118 -0.11 3.74 4.14
CA GLY A 118 -0.83 4.51 5.16
C GLY A 118 -0.32 5.94 5.35
N GLY A 119 0.36 6.49 4.35
CA GLY A 119 0.82 7.89 4.34
C GLY A 119 1.84 8.20 5.43
N TRP A 120 2.65 7.21 5.81
CA TRP A 120 3.64 7.25 6.90
C TRP A 120 3.06 7.55 8.30
N ALA A 121 1.75 7.66 8.43
CA ALA A 121 1.08 8.05 9.68
C ALA A 121 0.19 6.95 10.28
N ARG A 122 -0.04 5.88 9.55
CA ARG A 122 -0.89 4.74 9.94
C ARG A 122 -0.52 3.49 9.16
N GLY A 123 -1.12 2.37 9.52
CA GLY A 123 -0.88 1.07 8.90
C GLY A 123 -0.30 0.08 9.90
N ASN A 124 -0.18 -1.16 9.50
CA ASN A 124 0.38 -2.24 10.30
C ASN A 124 0.77 -3.45 9.44
N ASN A 125 1.40 -4.43 10.05
CA ASN A 125 1.87 -5.66 9.42
C ASN A 125 0.76 -6.58 8.89
N GLY A 126 -0.53 -6.24 9.06
CA GLY A 126 -1.64 -6.95 8.43
C GLY A 126 -1.73 -6.74 6.91
N SER A 127 -1.11 -5.67 6.41
CA SER A 127 -0.99 -5.42 4.97
C SER A 127 -0.16 -6.52 4.29
N SER A 128 -0.47 -6.80 3.03
CA SER A 128 0.22 -7.81 2.19
C SER A 128 0.19 -9.25 2.75
N ARG A 129 -0.56 -9.52 3.83
CA ARG A 129 -0.63 -10.86 4.45
C ARG A 129 -0.92 -11.97 3.44
N SER A 130 -1.92 -11.82 2.59
CA SER A 130 -2.31 -12.87 1.63
C SER A 130 -1.19 -13.18 0.64
N LEU A 131 -0.46 -12.16 0.17
CA LEU A 131 0.66 -12.34 -0.75
C LEU A 131 1.87 -12.97 -0.04
N SER A 132 2.20 -12.47 1.15
CA SER A 132 3.27 -12.99 1.99
C SER A 132 3.05 -14.48 2.31
N GLN A 133 1.86 -14.84 2.81
CA GLN A 133 1.51 -16.22 3.13
C GLN A 133 1.38 -17.11 1.90
N TYR A 134 0.91 -16.58 0.75
CA TYR A 134 0.88 -17.32 -0.50
C TYR A 134 2.29 -17.69 -0.97
N LEU A 135 3.22 -16.75 -0.97
CA LEU A 135 4.61 -16.99 -1.35
C LEU A 135 5.28 -17.99 -0.40
N ALA A 136 5.02 -17.88 0.90
CA ALA A 136 5.53 -18.83 1.89
C ALA A 136 5.04 -20.25 1.62
N LYS A 137 3.73 -20.41 1.40
CA LYS A 137 3.09 -21.71 1.23
C LYS A 137 3.30 -22.33 -0.15
N GLN A 138 3.22 -21.53 -1.22
CA GLN A 138 3.19 -22.04 -2.59
C GLN A 138 4.53 -21.96 -3.31
N LYS A 139 5.45 -21.12 -2.82
CA LYS A 139 6.71 -20.83 -3.51
C LYS A 139 7.95 -21.08 -2.66
N GLY A 140 7.80 -21.41 -1.37
CA GLY A 140 8.91 -21.61 -0.46
C GLY A 140 9.72 -20.33 -0.20
N ILE A 141 9.04 -19.17 -0.21
CA ILE A 141 9.65 -17.84 0.00
C ILE A 141 9.12 -17.26 1.30
N THR A 142 9.95 -17.13 2.32
CA THR A 142 9.55 -16.54 3.61
C THR A 142 9.15 -15.08 3.45
N GLY A 143 8.02 -14.70 4.02
CA GLY A 143 7.58 -13.31 4.06
C GLY A 143 7.92 -12.64 5.38
N VAL A 144 8.48 -11.43 5.34
CA VAL A 144 8.76 -10.62 6.52
C VAL A 144 8.06 -9.28 6.39
N ARG A 145 6.95 -9.12 7.11
CA ARG A 145 6.16 -7.89 7.14
C ARG A 145 6.66 -7.00 8.27
N VAL A 146 7.12 -5.81 7.94
CA VAL A 146 7.87 -4.91 8.83
C VAL A 146 7.02 -3.74 9.28
N SER A 147 6.93 -3.50 10.60
CA SER A 147 6.49 -2.21 11.12
C SER A 147 7.66 -1.22 11.18
N TYR A 148 7.38 0.05 11.03
CA TYR A 148 8.34 1.14 11.08
C TYR A 148 7.73 2.34 11.81
N THR A 149 8.56 3.25 12.31
CA THR A 149 8.11 4.47 13.02
C THR A 149 7.16 5.29 12.14
N LEU A 150 6.01 5.61 12.70
CA LEU A 150 4.95 6.40 12.04
C LEU A 150 5.01 7.86 12.49
N ALA A 151 4.62 8.79 11.63
CA ALA A 151 4.68 10.23 11.88
C ALA A 151 4.04 10.71 13.20
N PRO A 152 2.97 10.08 13.76
CA PRO A 152 2.42 10.46 15.05
C PRO A 152 3.27 10.06 16.27
N GLN A 153 4.26 9.18 16.10
CA GLN A 153 5.12 8.75 17.20
C GLN A 153 6.13 9.86 17.58
N SER A 154 6.61 9.81 18.83
CA SER A 154 7.57 10.79 19.32
C SER A 154 8.87 10.77 18.49
N ASP A 155 9.41 11.94 18.21
CA ASP A 155 10.64 12.15 17.44
C ASP A 155 10.66 11.53 16.04
N ALA A 156 9.47 11.21 15.49
CA ALA A 156 9.32 10.58 14.19
C ALA A 156 9.71 11.53 13.06
N THR A 157 10.66 11.08 12.25
CA THR A 157 10.97 11.68 10.95
C THR A 157 11.05 10.58 9.90
N VAL A 158 10.96 10.97 8.64
CA VAL A 158 11.13 10.04 7.52
C VAL A 158 12.49 9.33 7.55
N LYS A 159 13.53 10.00 8.04
CA LYS A 159 14.88 9.39 8.20
C LYS A 159 14.88 8.30 9.28
N VAL A 160 14.13 8.49 10.37
CA VAL A 160 13.94 7.45 11.40
C VAL A 160 13.23 6.22 10.80
N SER A 161 12.16 6.41 10.06
CA SER A 161 11.45 5.29 9.43
C SER A 161 12.32 4.56 8.39
N ILE A 162 13.17 5.26 7.64
CA ILE A 162 14.14 4.65 6.73
C ILE A 162 15.17 3.84 7.52
N GLN A 163 15.70 4.39 8.63
CA GLN A 163 16.65 3.69 9.49
C GLN A 163 16.03 2.43 10.10
N ASP A 164 14.74 2.47 10.49
CA ASP A 164 14.05 1.29 10.99
C ASP A 164 13.99 0.15 9.96
N VAL A 165 13.77 0.49 8.69
CA VAL A 165 13.78 -0.52 7.63
C VAL A 165 15.18 -1.13 7.45
N TRP A 166 16.24 -0.33 7.50
CA TRP A 166 17.61 -0.84 7.45
C TRP A 166 17.94 -1.71 8.67
N ASP A 167 17.52 -1.29 9.87
CA ASP A 167 17.69 -2.06 11.11
C ASP A 167 16.92 -3.38 11.07
N ALA A 168 15.70 -3.39 10.49
CA ALA A 168 14.93 -4.59 10.26
C ALA A 168 15.67 -5.59 9.35
N VAL A 169 16.19 -5.11 8.21
CA VAL A 169 16.95 -5.97 7.29
C VAL A 169 18.23 -6.49 7.95
N LYS A 170 18.93 -5.65 8.69
CA LYS A 170 20.11 -6.06 9.47
C LYS A 170 19.75 -7.15 10.46
N TYR A 171 18.69 -6.96 11.26
CA TYR A 171 18.20 -7.95 12.22
C TYR A 171 17.88 -9.30 11.54
N ILE A 172 17.12 -9.25 10.43
CA ILE A 172 16.75 -10.45 9.67
C ILE A 172 18.00 -11.21 9.21
N ARG A 173 19.01 -10.52 8.69
CA ARG A 173 20.25 -11.16 8.19
C ARG A 173 21.11 -11.70 9.33
N GLU A 174 21.18 -11.02 10.47
CA GLU A 174 21.91 -11.48 11.67
C GLU A 174 21.25 -12.71 12.32
N HIS A 175 19.91 -12.86 12.19
CA HIS A 175 19.15 -14.00 12.72
C HIS A 175 18.75 -15.02 11.63
N ALA A 176 19.45 -15.02 10.50
CA ALA A 176 19.10 -15.81 9.34
C ALA A 176 18.97 -17.32 9.64
N ALA A 177 19.86 -17.86 10.48
CA ALA A 177 19.82 -19.27 10.88
C ALA A 177 18.57 -19.60 11.73
N GLU A 178 18.20 -18.73 12.67
CA GLU A 178 17.02 -18.90 13.51
C GLU A 178 15.71 -18.77 12.70
N LEU A 179 15.72 -17.94 11.66
CA LEU A 179 14.59 -17.70 10.78
C LEU A 179 14.53 -18.69 9.61
N ASN A 180 15.49 -19.60 9.49
CA ASN A 180 15.66 -20.53 8.37
C ASN A 180 15.56 -19.80 7.00
N ILE A 181 16.30 -18.70 6.84
CA ILE A 181 16.35 -17.90 5.62
C ILE A 181 17.76 -17.82 5.02
N ASN A 182 17.82 -17.63 3.70
CA ASN A 182 19.05 -17.28 3.00
C ASN A 182 19.25 -15.76 2.99
N PRO A 183 20.24 -15.20 3.75
CA PRO A 183 20.41 -13.76 3.89
C PRO A 183 20.82 -13.03 2.60
N GLU A 184 21.24 -13.77 1.57
CA GLU A 184 21.69 -13.21 0.28
C GLU A 184 20.61 -13.24 -0.79
N CYS A 185 19.44 -13.88 -0.51
CA CYS A 185 18.35 -14.05 -1.48
C CYS A 185 17.10 -13.32 -0.99
N PHE A 186 17.00 -12.01 -1.28
CA PHE A 186 15.88 -11.21 -0.79
C PHE A 186 15.42 -10.11 -1.75
N CYS A 187 14.13 -9.77 -1.59
CA CYS A 187 13.44 -8.72 -2.33
C CYS A 187 12.68 -7.80 -1.39
N PHE A 188 12.26 -6.64 -1.90
CA PHE A 188 11.35 -5.73 -1.20
C PHE A 188 10.03 -5.58 -1.94
N LEU A 189 8.94 -5.44 -1.17
CA LEU A 189 7.65 -5.03 -1.69
C LEU A 189 7.03 -3.98 -0.78
N GLY A 190 6.46 -2.94 -1.38
CA GLY A 190 5.76 -1.92 -0.61
C GLY A 190 4.57 -1.32 -1.33
N THR A 191 3.67 -0.71 -0.55
CA THR A 191 2.48 -0.02 -1.06
C THR A 191 2.48 1.44 -0.62
N SER A 192 2.26 2.40 -1.54
CA SER A 192 2.13 3.83 -1.21
C SER A 192 3.35 4.35 -0.42
N ALA A 193 3.16 4.88 0.79
CA ALA A 193 4.24 5.26 1.71
C ALA A 193 5.26 4.12 1.96
N GLY A 194 4.78 2.89 2.06
CA GLY A 194 5.63 1.71 2.19
C GLY A 194 6.43 1.41 0.92
N ALA A 195 5.89 1.72 -0.27
CA ALA A 195 6.65 1.59 -1.51
C ALA A 195 7.80 2.60 -1.60
N HIS A 196 7.65 3.81 -1.03
CA HIS A 196 8.75 4.75 -0.85
C HIS A 196 9.86 4.13 0.00
N LEU A 197 9.54 3.66 1.23
CA LEU A 197 10.53 3.09 2.15
C LEU A 197 11.18 1.82 1.57
N ALA A 198 10.38 0.95 0.95
CA ALA A 198 10.87 -0.26 0.28
C ALA A 198 11.80 0.07 -0.90
N ALA A 199 11.48 1.10 -1.68
CA ALA A 199 12.34 1.54 -2.79
C ALA A 199 13.66 2.14 -2.28
N VAL A 200 13.62 2.98 -1.22
CA VAL A 200 14.86 3.47 -0.59
C VAL A 200 15.73 2.28 -0.15
N ALA A 201 15.15 1.32 0.59
CA ALA A 201 15.89 0.14 1.02
C ALA A 201 16.40 -0.69 -0.16
N ALA A 202 15.56 -0.95 -1.16
CA ALA A 202 15.96 -1.73 -2.34
C ALA A 202 17.13 -1.09 -3.11
N MET A 203 17.17 0.23 -3.21
CA MET A 203 18.25 0.94 -3.92
C MET A 203 19.53 1.12 -3.08
N THR A 204 19.46 0.93 -1.75
CA THR A 204 20.58 1.21 -0.83
C THR A 204 21.14 -0.01 -0.10
N VAL A 205 20.34 -1.06 0.08
CA VAL A 205 20.79 -2.31 0.72
C VAL A 205 21.50 -3.20 -0.31
N PRO A 206 22.79 -3.48 -0.13
CA PRO A 206 23.53 -4.33 -1.05
C PRO A 206 22.96 -5.76 -1.12
N GLY A 207 22.93 -6.34 -2.31
CA GLY A 207 22.47 -7.71 -2.54
C GLY A 207 20.96 -7.81 -2.79
N THR A 208 20.20 -6.70 -2.74
CA THR A 208 18.78 -6.70 -3.13
C THR A 208 18.60 -7.24 -4.54
N LYS A 209 17.78 -8.28 -4.71
CA LYS A 209 17.51 -8.91 -6.00
C LYS A 209 16.43 -8.19 -6.78
N ALA A 210 15.31 -7.88 -6.13
CA ALA A 210 14.20 -7.22 -6.79
C ALA A 210 13.39 -6.31 -5.86
N PHE A 211 12.60 -5.44 -6.49
CA PHE A 211 11.67 -4.52 -5.83
C PHE A 211 10.31 -4.52 -6.53
N VAL A 212 9.23 -4.57 -5.74
CA VAL A 212 7.85 -4.39 -6.21
C VAL A 212 7.22 -3.21 -5.51
N GLY A 213 6.73 -2.24 -6.26
CA GLY A 213 6.11 -1.04 -5.71
C GLY A 213 4.70 -0.78 -6.24
N TYR A 214 3.72 -0.69 -5.33
CA TYR A 214 2.34 -0.36 -5.66
C TYR A 214 2.03 1.09 -5.30
N SER A 215 1.66 1.89 -6.30
CA SER A 215 1.26 3.31 -6.14
C SER A 215 2.25 4.09 -5.27
N GLY A 216 3.55 3.94 -5.53
CA GLY A 216 4.63 4.44 -4.68
C GLY A 216 5.06 5.87 -4.99
N ILE A 217 5.74 6.49 -4.01
CA ILE A 217 6.31 7.82 -4.13
C ILE A 217 7.82 7.69 -4.32
N TYR A 218 8.36 8.17 -5.43
CA TYR A 218 9.75 7.92 -5.82
C TYR A 218 10.59 9.19 -6.06
N ASP A 219 9.93 10.35 -6.29
CA ASP A 219 10.54 11.67 -6.34
C ASP A 219 9.78 12.60 -5.38
N LEU A 220 10.29 12.75 -4.17
CA LEU A 220 9.61 13.51 -3.11
C LEU A 220 9.67 15.02 -3.34
N GLU A 221 10.64 15.49 -4.12
CA GLU A 221 10.71 16.91 -4.50
C GLU A 221 9.54 17.29 -5.43
N LYS A 222 8.98 16.34 -6.19
CA LYS A 222 7.87 16.57 -7.13
C LYS A 222 6.52 16.04 -6.64
N ALA A 223 6.50 15.16 -5.66
CA ALA A 223 5.27 14.53 -5.19
C ALA A 223 4.27 15.54 -4.60
N ALA A 224 3.08 15.68 -5.20
CA ALA A 224 2.09 16.64 -4.74
C ALA A 224 1.62 16.37 -3.30
N ILE A 225 1.55 15.11 -2.88
CA ILE A 225 1.22 14.72 -1.49
C ILE A 225 2.18 15.31 -0.45
N ILE A 226 3.43 15.59 -0.84
CA ILE A 226 4.44 16.23 0.00
C ILE A 226 4.40 17.74 -0.18
N GLN A 227 4.47 18.22 -1.42
CA GLN A 227 4.64 19.64 -1.72
C GLN A 227 3.41 20.49 -1.38
N LYS A 228 2.21 19.95 -1.57
CA LYS A 228 0.95 20.69 -1.37
C LYS A 228 0.27 20.43 -0.02
N THR A 229 0.84 19.59 0.86
CA THR A 229 0.26 19.35 2.18
C THR A 229 0.31 20.59 3.06
N LYS A 230 -0.77 20.84 3.81
CA LYS A 230 -0.86 21.83 4.89
C LYS A 230 -0.82 21.18 6.28
N ASP A 231 -0.71 19.88 6.35
CA ASP A 231 -0.61 19.11 7.59
C ASP A 231 0.76 19.35 8.22
N SER A 232 0.79 20.03 9.36
CA SER A 232 2.01 20.40 10.09
C SER A 232 2.79 19.18 10.57
N GLN A 233 2.11 18.12 11.01
CA GLN A 233 2.76 16.87 11.42
C GLN A 233 3.50 16.22 10.24
N ARG A 234 2.87 16.16 9.08
CA ARG A 234 3.52 15.65 7.86
C ARG A 234 4.69 16.52 7.43
N ILE A 235 4.54 17.85 7.51
CA ILE A 235 5.63 18.79 7.20
C ILE A 235 6.81 18.53 8.14
N GLY A 236 6.58 18.41 9.45
CA GLY A 236 7.59 18.09 10.44
C GLY A 236 8.25 16.73 10.17
N TYR A 237 7.46 15.69 9.91
CA TYR A 237 7.95 14.35 9.56
C TYR A 237 8.92 14.37 8.37
N PHE A 238 8.67 15.20 7.35
CA PHE A 238 9.55 15.42 6.22
C PHE A 238 10.57 16.57 6.47
N CYS A 239 10.98 16.78 7.70
CA CYS A 239 12.02 17.73 8.10
C CYS A 239 11.78 19.14 7.54
N GLY A 240 10.54 19.66 7.63
CA GLY A 240 10.15 20.97 7.09
C GLY A 240 10.09 21.02 5.56
N ARG A 241 10.20 19.90 4.87
CA ARG A 241 10.33 19.79 3.41
C ARG A 241 11.63 20.41 2.88
N ASP A 242 12.72 20.30 3.65
CA ASP A 242 14.03 20.71 3.18
C ASP A 242 14.37 19.99 1.86
N PRO A 243 14.61 20.72 0.76
CA PRO A 243 14.89 20.12 -0.55
C PRO A 243 16.10 19.17 -0.52
N LYS A 244 17.11 19.44 0.30
CA LYS A 244 18.26 18.55 0.47
C LYS A 244 17.81 17.20 1.05
N VAL A 245 17.02 17.24 2.12
CA VAL A 245 16.49 16.02 2.74
C VAL A 245 15.60 15.27 1.76
N LEU A 246 14.65 15.95 1.10
CA LEU A 246 13.77 15.31 0.13
C LEU A 246 14.54 14.63 -0.99
N ARG A 247 15.61 15.25 -1.48
CA ARG A 247 16.49 14.70 -2.50
C ARG A 247 17.23 13.45 -2.02
N GLU A 248 17.78 13.49 -0.79
CA GLU A 248 18.52 12.39 -0.17
C GLU A 248 17.66 11.12 0.03
N ILE A 249 16.35 11.28 0.24
CA ILE A 249 15.41 10.18 0.50
C ILE A 249 14.53 9.83 -0.70
N SER A 250 14.71 10.47 -1.85
CA SER A 250 13.97 10.17 -3.08
C SER A 250 14.60 8.96 -3.77
N PRO A 251 13.91 7.83 -3.91
CA PRO A 251 14.41 6.61 -4.57
C PRO A 251 15.03 6.86 -5.94
N VAL A 252 14.48 7.79 -6.71
CA VAL A 252 14.98 8.15 -8.04
C VAL A 252 16.46 8.62 -8.03
N ASN A 253 16.92 9.16 -6.92
CA ASN A 253 18.29 9.65 -6.74
C ASN A 253 19.22 8.61 -6.12
N LEU A 254 18.68 7.49 -5.63
CA LEU A 254 19.41 6.45 -4.90
C LEU A 254 19.75 5.23 -5.76
N ILE A 255 19.34 5.21 -7.02
CA ILE A 255 19.54 4.07 -7.93
C ILE A 255 21.05 3.78 -8.05
N PRO A 256 21.49 2.57 -7.70
CA PRO A 256 22.92 2.22 -7.74
C PRO A 256 23.47 2.25 -9.15
N LYS A 257 24.78 2.47 -9.27
CA LYS A 257 25.47 2.51 -10.59
C LYS A 257 25.62 1.12 -11.24
N LYS A 258 25.59 0.07 -10.42
CA LYS A 258 25.71 -1.33 -10.84
C LYS A 258 24.74 -2.18 -10.01
N ASN A 259 24.38 -3.35 -10.52
CA ASN A 259 23.50 -4.30 -9.85
C ASN A 259 22.16 -3.63 -9.43
N VAL A 260 21.56 -2.91 -10.37
CA VAL A 260 20.23 -2.29 -10.15
C VAL A 260 19.22 -3.41 -9.93
N PRO A 261 18.49 -3.44 -8.80
CA PRO A 261 17.48 -4.46 -8.55
C PRO A 261 16.41 -4.48 -9.65
N ALA A 262 16.04 -5.68 -10.11
CA ALA A 262 14.89 -5.80 -11.00
C ALA A 262 13.66 -5.20 -10.34
N SER A 263 12.88 -4.41 -11.07
CA SER A 263 11.78 -3.66 -10.45
C SER A 263 10.47 -3.84 -11.21
N MET A 264 9.37 -4.02 -10.46
CA MET A 264 8.01 -3.98 -10.98
C MET A 264 7.23 -2.87 -10.29
N LEU A 265 6.70 -1.94 -11.06
CA LEU A 265 5.95 -0.79 -10.56
C LEU A 265 4.51 -0.86 -11.05
N VAL A 266 3.58 -0.58 -10.16
CA VAL A 266 2.13 -0.60 -10.44
C VAL A 266 1.53 0.74 -10.11
N CYS A 267 0.80 1.34 -11.04
CA CYS A 267 0.04 2.58 -10.78
C CYS A 267 -1.27 2.66 -11.58
N GLY A 268 -2.21 3.43 -11.06
CA GLY A 268 -3.45 3.79 -11.76
C GLY A 268 -3.38 5.23 -12.29
N THR A 269 -3.89 5.47 -13.50
CA THR A 269 -3.79 6.80 -14.13
C THR A 269 -4.73 7.85 -13.51
N CYS A 270 -5.73 7.40 -12.76
CA CYS A 270 -6.64 8.25 -11.98
C CYS A 270 -6.29 8.25 -10.48
N ASP A 271 -5.08 7.90 -10.10
CA ASP A 271 -4.63 8.00 -8.72
C ASP A 271 -4.59 9.46 -8.25
N VAL A 272 -5.56 9.80 -7.37
CA VAL A 272 -5.70 11.14 -6.79
C VAL A 272 -4.89 11.33 -5.51
N THR A 273 -4.18 10.30 -5.07
CA THR A 273 -3.36 10.33 -3.85
C THR A 273 -1.88 10.44 -4.17
N VAL A 274 -1.41 9.60 -5.10
CA VAL A 274 -0.04 9.57 -5.62
C VAL A 274 -0.10 9.47 -7.13
N GLU A 275 0.34 10.49 -7.80
CA GLU A 275 0.28 10.56 -9.26
C GLU A 275 1.04 9.38 -9.90
N CYS A 276 0.45 8.72 -10.90
CA CYS A 276 1.07 7.63 -11.67
C CYS A 276 2.44 8.06 -12.26
N GLU A 277 2.60 9.37 -12.52
CA GLU A 277 3.85 9.99 -12.96
C GLU A 277 5.05 9.67 -12.04
N GLN A 278 4.81 9.46 -10.73
CA GLN A 278 5.86 9.03 -9.81
C GLN A 278 6.47 7.68 -10.22
N SER A 279 5.62 6.72 -10.61
CA SER A 279 6.07 5.41 -11.11
C SER A 279 6.74 5.53 -12.49
N GLU A 280 6.23 6.40 -13.37
CA GLU A 280 6.78 6.64 -14.71
C GLU A 280 8.20 7.26 -14.63
N ILE A 281 8.39 8.26 -13.76
CA ILE A 281 9.69 8.89 -13.52
C ILE A 281 10.70 7.85 -13.02
N PHE A 282 10.31 7.05 -12.03
CA PHE A 282 11.19 6.06 -11.44
C PHE A 282 11.53 4.93 -12.42
N ALA A 283 10.54 4.41 -13.17
CA ALA A 283 10.76 3.41 -14.21
C ALA A 283 11.75 3.90 -15.27
N SER A 284 11.59 5.15 -15.72
CA SER A 284 12.52 5.78 -16.67
C SER A 284 13.93 5.88 -16.10
N ALA A 285 14.07 6.28 -14.83
CA ALA A 285 15.36 6.39 -14.17
C ALA A 285 16.07 5.04 -13.99
N LEU A 286 15.33 3.99 -13.59
CA LEU A 286 15.84 2.62 -13.49
C LEU A 286 16.36 2.11 -14.84
N LYS A 287 15.58 2.28 -15.90
CA LYS A 287 15.98 1.88 -17.26
C LYS A 287 17.22 2.64 -17.77
N LYS A 288 17.31 3.94 -17.48
CA LYS A 288 18.51 4.74 -17.80
C LYS A 288 19.78 4.26 -17.10
N ARG A 289 19.63 3.60 -15.94
CA ARG A 289 20.74 2.96 -15.19
C ARG A 289 21.01 1.53 -15.64
N GLY A 290 20.33 1.04 -16.69
CA GLY A 290 20.49 -0.33 -17.19
C GLY A 290 19.74 -1.38 -16.37
N GLY A 291 18.85 -0.97 -15.47
CA GLY A 291 18.01 -1.87 -14.69
C GLY A 291 16.81 -2.41 -15.49
N VAL A 292 16.38 -3.64 -15.15
CA VAL A 292 15.13 -4.21 -15.64
C VAL A 292 13.97 -3.57 -14.86
N CYS A 293 13.01 -3.01 -15.58
CA CYS A 293 11.83 -2.42 -14.95
C CYS A 293 10.57 -2.69 -15.76
N GLU A 294 9.62 -3.37 -15.13
CA GLU A 294 8.23 -3.52 -15.60
C GLU A 294 7.37 -2.41 -15.00
N LEU A 295 6.68 -1.65 -15.85
CA LEU A 295 5.69 -0.66 -15.40
C LEU A 295 4.30 -1.12 -15.81
N LEU A 296 3.50 -1.51 -14.82
CA LEU A 296 2.09 -1.86 -14.97
C LEU A 296 1.23 -0.62 -14.72
N ARG A 297 0.89 0.06 -15.81
CA ARG A 297 0.09 1.27 -15.82
C ARG A 297 -1.35 0.92 -16.19
N TYR A 298 -2.27 1.11 -15.24
CA TYR A 298 -3.68 0.78 -15.42
C TYR A 298 -4.49 2.05 -15.71
N GLU A 299 -5.10 2.10 -16.88
CA GLU A 299 -5.92 3.24 -17.32
C GLU A 299 -7.20 3.34 -16.48
N TYR A 300 -7.54 4.54 -16.02
CA TYR A 300 -8.69 4.88 -15.18
C TYR A 300 -8.64 4.39 -13.73
N TYR A 301 -7.66 3.58 -13.32
CA TYR A 301 -7.59 3.07 -11.96
C TYR A 301 -7.06 4.11 -10.96
N ASP A 302 -7.59 4.04 -9.72
CA ASP A 302 -7.21 4.90 -8.59
C ASP A 302 -6.05 4.29 -7.78
N HIS A 303 -5.68 4.95 -6.69
CA HIS A 303 -4.66 4.55 -5.72
C HIS A 303 -4.80 3.11 -5.21
N ASN A 304 -6.02 2.58 -5.23
CA ASN A 304 -6.35 1.25 -4.75
C ASN A 304 -6.32 0.16 -5.84
N VAL A 305 -5.63 0.38 -6.96
CA VAL A 305 -5.58 -0.57 -8.09
C VAL A 305 -5.16 -1.99 -7.69
N SER A 306 -4.31 -2.14 -6.70
CA SER A 306 -3.85 -3.44 -6.17
C SER A 306 -4.67 -3.96 -4.97
N SER A 307 -5.76 -3.29 -4.60
CA SER A 307 -6.57 -3.66 -3.44
C SER A 307 -7.82 -4.45 -3.84
N LYS A 308 -8.51 -5.02 -2.82
CA LYS A 308 -9.78 -5.74 -3.01
C LYS A 308 -10.94 -4.87 -3.55
N THR A 309 -10.75 -3.56 -3.65
CA THR A 309 -11.73 -2.66 -4.28
C THR A 309 -11.53 -2.54 -5.79
N SER A 310 -10.56 -3.25 -6.36
CA SER A 310 -10.24 -3.25 -7.79
C SER A 310 -10.41 -4.63 -8.41
N ASP A 311 -10.88 -4.71 -9.65
CA ASP A 311 -10.95 -5.95 -10.42
C ASP A 311 -9.57 -6.42 -10.90
N LYS A 312 -8.53 -5.55 -10.81
CA LYS A 312 -7.14 -5.86 -11.15
C LYS A 312 -6.34 -6.51 -10.01
N MET A 313 -6.93 -6.63 -8.82
CA MET A 313 -6.22 -7.13 -7.65
C MET A 313 -5.58 -8.50 -7.88
N GLU A 314 -6.34 -9.47 -8.43
CA GLU A 314 -5.78 -10.82 -8.67
C GLU A 314 -4.74 -10.85 -9.78
N GLU A 315 -4.92 -10.07 -10.84
CA GLU A 315 -3.93 -9.94 -11.91
C GLU A 315 -2.60 -9.44 -11.35
N ILE A 316 -2.65 -8.33 -10.59
CA ILE A 316 -1.46 -7.74 -9.95
C ILE A 316 -0.83 -8.69 -8.93
N PHE A 317 -1.67 -9.37 -8.14
CA PHE A 317 -1.23 -10.37 -7.17
C PHE A 317 -0.38 -11.47 -7.84
N PHE A 318 -0.89 -12.11 -8.88
CA PHE A 318 -0.17 -13.21 -9.54
C PHE A 318 1.03 -12.73 -10.35
N LYS A 319 0.97 -11.56 -10.99
CA LYS A 319 2.16 -10.93 -11.60
C LYS A 319 3.26 -10.68 -10.56
N SER A 320 2.89 -10.26 -9.34
CA SER A 320 3.86 -10.06 -8.26
C SER A 320 4.44 -11.38 -7.75
N VAL A 321 3.62 -12.43 -7.66
CA VAL A 321 4.09 -13.78 -7.32
C VAL A 321 5.13 -14.25 -8.33
N ASP A 322 4.82 -14.17 -9.61
CA ASP A 322 5.71 -14.62 -10.69
C ASP A 322 7.00 -13.79 -10.67
N PHE A 323 6.89 -12.46 -10.67
CA PHE A 323 8.03 -11.56 -10.65
C PHE A 323 8.98 -11.81 -9.46
N LEU A 324 8.43 -11.92 -8.25
CA LEU A 324 9.24 -12.16 -7.04
C LEU A 324 9.88 -13.56 -7.06
N THR A 325 9.14 -14.58 -7.54
CA THR A 325 9.67 -15.96 -7.63
C THR A 325 10.83 -16.06 -8.62
N ASP A 326 10.74 -15.34 -9.74
CA ASP A 326 11.76 -15.39 -10.79
C ASP A 326 13.05 -14.64 -10.42
N HIS A 327 12.96 -13.64 -9.53
CA HIS A 327 14.10 -12.77 -9.23
C HIS A 327 14.72 -12.98 -7.83
N VAL A 328 14.04 -13.63 -6.89
CA VAL A 328 14.54 -13.72 -5.51
C VAL A 328 15.69 -14.72 -5.31
N LYS A 329 15.94 -15.58 -6.28
CA LYS A 329 16.96 -16.63 -6.25
C LYS A 329 18.36 -16.12 -6.56
#